data_d9aa45bf45fa3e68c6c235133b49eee7
#
_entry.id   d9aa45bf45fa3e68c6c235133b49eee7
#
_cell.length_a   1.000
_cell.length_b   1.000
_cell.length_c   1.000
_cell.angle_alpha   90.00
_cell.angle_beta   90.00
_cell.angle_gamma   90.00
#
_symmetry.space_group_name_H-M   'P 1'
#
loop_
_entity.id
_entity.type
_entity.pdbx_description
1 polymer ?
#
loop_
_entity_poly.entity_id
_entity_poly.type
_entity_poly.pdbx_seq_one_letter_code
_entity_poly.pdbx_strand_id
1 'polypeptide(L)'
;MKADYKNWMPRGLIFGNAAVSSAFLAMGVLCRKKTRKPALRLISTLGFTFAGVGFLSSAYLLMLYRIFSYKGKRKLAKHIIDGVAAQIKIPAGGRGLDVGCGSGALTIAAAKRNPEASF
;
A
#
# COMPACT_ATOMS: atom_id res chain seq x y z
N MET A 1 -19.46 13.21 -10.53
CA MET A 1 -18.33 13.21 -9.56
C MET A 1 -17.39 12.05 -9.87
N LYS A 2 -16.08 12.26 -9.88
CA LYS A 2 -15.11 11.17 -9.99
C LYS A 2 -14.56 10.90 -8.59
N ALA A 3 -14.64 9.66 -8.13
CA ALA A 3 -14.01 9.25 -6.87
C ALA A 3 -12.49 9.31 -6.98
N ASP A 4 -11.81 9.80 -5.95
CA ASP A 4 -10.35 9.75 -5.87
C ASP A 4 -9.93 8.40 -5.28
N TYR A 5 -9.61 7.48 -6.15
CA TYR A 5 -9.17 6.13 -5.78
C TYR A 5 -7.66 6.10 -5.54
N LYS A 6 -7.18 6.93 -4.60
CA LYS A 6 -5.79 6.81 -4.15
C LYS A 6 -5.55 5.44 -3.53
N ASN A 7 -4.35 4.91 -3.76
CA ASN A 7 -3.95 3.70 -3.07
C ASN A 7 -3.81 4.02 -1.57
N TRP A 8 -4.43 3.21 -0.70
CA TRP A 8 -4.36 3.39 0.74
C TRP A 8 -2.94 3.24 1.30
N MET A 9 -2.04 2.54 0.60
CA MET A 9 -0.65 2.39 0.98
C MET A 9 0.20 3.53 0.39
N PRO A 10 0.86 4.35 1.22
CA PRO A 10 1.70 5.44 0.74
C PRO A 10 2.97 4.89 0.08
N ARG A 11 3.29 5.39 -1.10
CA ARG A 11 4.54 5.03 -1.82
C ARG A 11 5.79 5.33 -1.00
N GLY A 12 5.75 6.36 -0.17
CA GLY A 12 6.85 6.76 0.70
C GLY A 12 7.34 5.64 1.62
N LEU A 13 6.45 4.76 2.10
CA LEU A 13 6.84 3.60 2.91
C LEU A 13 7.71 2.61 2.12
N ILE A 14 7.37 2.35 0.86
CA ILE A 14 8.11 1.40 0.01
C ILE A 14 9.50 1.95 -0.30
N PHE A 15 9.56 3.21 -0.75
CA PHE A 15 10.84 3.86 -1.09
C PHE A 15 11.70 4.13 0.13
N GLY A 16 11.09 4.54 1.27
CA GLY A 16 11.80 4.73 2.54
C GLY A 16 12.45 3.45 3.03
N ASN A 17 11.71 2.35 3.02
CA ASN A 17 12.24 1.04 3.42
C ASN A 17 13.37 0.57 2.48
N ALA A 18 13.23 0.76 1.17
CA ALA A 18 14.27 0.44 0.19
C ALA A 18 15.53 1.31 0.39
N ALA A 19 15.38 2.60 0.69
CA ALA A 19 16.50 3.50 0.95
C ALA A 19 17.28 3.09 2.22
N VAL A 20 16.56 2.78 3.31
CA VAL A 20 17.18 2.26 4.55
C VAL A 20 17.92 0.94 4.29
N SER A 21 17.30 0.03 3.55
CA SER A 21 17.93 -1.25 3.16
C SER A 21 19.21 -1.05 2.36
N SER A 22 19.22 -0.06 1.45
CA SER A 22 20.40 0.32 0.67
C SER A 22 21.52 0.89 1.55
N ALA A 23 21.18 1.67 2.57
CA ALA A 23 22.14 2.18 3.54
C ALA A 23 22.80 1.04 4.35
N PHE A 24 22.02 0.06 4.81
CA PHE A 24 22.53 -1.12 5.49
C PHE A 24 23.43 -1.96 4.57
N LEU A 25 23.06 -2.11 3.30
CA LEU A 25 23.90 -2.80 2.31
C LEU A 25 25.24 -2.09 2.14
N ALA A 26 25.23 -0.77 1.96
CA ALA A 26 26.45 0.05 1.81
C ALA A 26 27.35 -0.07 3.04
N MET A 27 26.77 0.02 4.24
CA MET A 27 27.49 -0.16 5.49
C MET A 27 28.12 -1.55 5.58
N GLY A 28 27.38 -2.60 5.22
CA GLY A 28 27.88 -3.98 5.18
C GLY A 28 29.09 -4.13 4.26
N VAL A 29 29.03 -3.56 3.05
CA VAL A 29 30.12 -3.58 2.06
C VAL A 29 31.35 -2.80 2.55
N LEU A 30 31.15 -1.60 3.08
CA LEU A 30 32.24 -0.76 3.59
C LEU A 30 32.98 -1.42 4.76
N CYS A 31 32.24 -1.98 5.72
CA CYS A 31 32.81 -2.68 6.85
C CYS A 31 33.59 -3.94 6.42
N ARG A 32 33.11 -4.65 5.41
CA ARG A 32 33.78 -5.86 4.89
C ARG A 32 35.11 -5.54 4.19
N LYS A 33 35.17 -4.44 3.44
CA LYS A 33 36.38 -4.04 2.71
C LYS A 33 37.49 -3.56 3.64
N LYS A 34 37.17 -2.99 4.79
CA LYS A 34 38.10 -2.20 5.59
C LYS A 34 38.84 -2.98 6.68
N THR A 35 38.50 -4.27 6.99
CA THR A 35 39.05 -4.82 8.26
C THR A 35 39.14 -6.34 8.39
N ARG A 36 40.28 -6.77 8.99
CA ARG A 36 40.50 -8.06 9.62
C ARG A 36 39.90 -8.15 11.06
N LYS A 37 39.32 -7.07 11.62
CA LYS A 37 38.80 -7.04 13.00
C LYS A 37 37.48 -7.79 13.12
N PRO A 38 37.28 -8.70 14.10
CA PRO A 38 36.09 -9.53 14.21
C PRO A 38 34.81 -8.70 14.43
N ALA A 39 34.90 -7.59 15.17
CA ALA A 39 33.77 -6.69 15.40
C ALA A 39 33.18 -6.11 14.09
N LEU A 40 34.04 -5.74 13.13
CA LEU A 40 33.57 -5.20 11.86
C LEU A 40 33.04 -6.27 10.91
N ARG A 41 33.47 -7.51 11.06
CA ARG A 41 32.83 -8.64 10.38
C ARG A 41 31.40 -8.84 10.88
N LEU A 42 31.18 -8.75 12.20
CA LEU A 42 29.85 -8.84 12.77
C LEU A 42 28.92 -7.73 12.25
N ILE A 43 29.40 -6.48 12.26
CA ILE A 43 28.65 -5.32 11.72
C ILE A 43 28.33 -5.53 10.22
N SER A 44 29.30 -6.03 9.45
CA SER A 44 29.07 -6.34 8.02
C SER A 44 28.00 -7.41 7.84
N THR A 45 28.04 -8.48 8.62
CA THR A 45 27.04 -9.56 8.55
C THR A 45 25.64 -9.03 8.92
N LEU A 46 25.53 -8.28 10.00
CA LEU A 46 24.25 -7.64 10.39
C LEU A 46 23.76 -6.69 9.29
N GLY A 47 24.65 -5.88 8.71
CA GLY A 47 24.30 -4.99 7.61
C GLY A 47 23.70 -5.74 6.41
N PHE A 48 24.30 -6.85 5.99
CA PHE A 48 23.77 -7.67 4.90
C PHE A 48 22.43 -8.33 5.27
N THR A 49 22.29 -8.82 6.52
CA THR A 49 21.04 -9.44 6.99
C THR A 49 19.90 -8.42 6.97
N PHE A 50 20.09 -7.23 7.56
CA PHE A 50 19.09 -6.19 7.56
C PHE A 50 18.77 -5.66 6.16
N ALA A 51 19.76 -5.54 5.28
CA ALA A 51 19.55 -5.20 3.88
C ALA A 51 18.68 -6.25 3.17
N GLY A 52 18.99 -7.53 3.35
CA GLY A 52 18.24 -8.62 2.74
C GLY A 52 16.78 -8.65 3.18
N VAL A 53 16.54 -8.60 4.50
CA VAL A 53 15.18 -8.54 5.05
C VAL A 53 14.44 -7.29 4.57
N GLY A 54 15.11 -6.13 4.54
CA GLY A 54 14.51 -4.89 4.11
C GLY A 54 14.15 -4.88 2.61
N PHE A 55 14.97 -5.46 1.74
CA PHE A 55 14.63 -5.60 0.32
C PHE A 55 13.48 -6.59 0.09
N LEU A 56 13.44 -7.72 0.81
CA LEU A 56 12.32 -8.66 0.75
C LEU A 56 11.02 -8.00 1.20
N SER A 57 11.06 -7.24 2.31
CA SER A 57 9.89 -6.50 2.78
C SER A 57 9.45 -5.41 1.79
N SER A 58 10.39 -4.71 1.14
CA SER A 58 10.07 -3.73 0.10
C SER A 58 9.41 -4.38 -1.12
N ALA A 59 9.89 -5.55 -1.55
CA ALA A 59 9.29 -6.32 -2.64
C ALA A 59 7.87 -6.77 -2.28
N TYR A 60 7.65 -7.24 -1.05
CA TYR A 60 6.34 -7.61 -0.55
C TYR A 60 5.38 -6.42 -0.50
N LEU A 61 5.82 -5.28 0.05
CA LEU A 61 5.04 -4.04 0.07
C LEU A 61 4.69 -3.55 -1.35
N LEU A 62 5.62 -3.66 -2.30
CA LEU A 62 5.38 -3.33 -3.70
C LEU A 62 4.34 -4.26 -4.34
N MET A 63 4.40 -5.55 -4.01
CA MET A 63 3.41 -6.54 -4.45
C MET A 63 2.02 -6.18 -3.92
N LEU A 64 1.90 -5.90 -2.61
CA LEU A 64 0.64 -5.45 -2.01
C LEU A 64 0.15 -4.15 -2.65
N TYR A 65 1.04 -3.16 -2.82
CA TYR A 65 0.70 -1.92 -3.50
C TYR A 65 0.09 -2.15 -4.88
N ARG A 66 0.67 -3.08 -5.66
CA ARG A 66 0.16 -3.42 -7.00
C ARG A 66 -1.19 -4.16 -6.97
N ILE A 67 -1.39 -5.05 -5.99
CA ILE A 67 -2.63 -5.80 -5.83
C ILE A 67 -3.79 -4.86 -5.48
N PHE A 68 -3.58 -3.95 -4.53
CA PHE A 68 -4.59 -3.00 -4.06
C PHE A 68 -4.71 -1.75 -4.92
N SER A 69 -3.82 -1.55 -5.90
CA SER A 69 -3.89 -0.40 -6.80
C SER A 69 -5.17 -0.43 -7.63
N TYR A 70 -5.91 0.68 -7.59
CA TYR A 70 -7.14 0.84 -8.38
C TYR A 70 -6.89 0.77 -9.90
N LYS A 71 -5.69 1.20 -10.33
CA LYS A 71 -5.26 1.16 -11.75
C LYS A 71 -4.47 -0.10 -12.10
N GLY A 72 -4.17 -0.97 -11.12
CA GLY A 72 -3.41 -2.20 -11.33
C GLY A 72 -4.21 -3.26 -12.10
N LYS A 73 -3.51 -4.30 -12.57
CA LYS A 73 -4.15 -5.42 -13.30
C LYS A 73 -5.20 -6.13 -12.46
N ARG A 74 -4.98 -6.31 -11.15
CA ARG A 74 -5.89 -7.05 -10.27
C ARG A 74 -7.04 -6.21 -9.73
N LYS A 75 -6.91 -4.89 -9.63
CA LYS A 75 -7.95 -3.92 -9.21
C LYS A 75 -8.77 -4.37 -7.99
N LEU A 76 -8.11 -5.03 -7.02
CA LEU A 76 -8.80 -5.65 -5.89
C LEU A 76 -9.65 -4.65 -5.10
N ALA A 77 -9.11 -3.45 -4.83
CA ALA A 77 -9.87 -2.41 -4.15
C ALA A 77 -11.14 -2.01 -4.91
N LYS A 78 -11.08 -1.96 -6.25
CA LYS A 78 -12.26 -1.71 -7.08
C LYS A 78 -13.29 -2.81 -6.96
N HIS A 79 -12.87 -4.08 -7.05
CA HIS A 79 -13.78 -5.21 -6.94
C HIS A 79 -14.46 -5.29 -5.57
N ILE A 80 -13.72 -4.99 -4.49
CA ILE A 80 -14.29 -4.92 -3.14
C ILE A 80 -15.35 -3.81 -3.06
N ILE A 81 -15.01 -2.60 -3.52
CA ILE A 81 -15.92 -1.46 -3.50
C ILE A 81 -17.18 -1.73 -4.33
N ASP A 82 -17.01 -2.25 -5.55
CA ASP A 82 -18.13 -2.56 -6.43
C ASP A 82 -19.00 -3.70 -5.86
N GLY A 83 -18.39 -4.71 -5.21
CA GLY A 83 -19.08 -5.80 -4.56
C GLY A 83 -19.90 -5.34 -3.36
N VAL A 84 -19.33 -4.50 -2.51
CA VAL A 84 -20.04 -3.90 -1.36
C VAL A 84 -21.18 -2.98 -1.85
N ALA A 85 -20.88 -2.11 -2.83
CA ALA A 85 -21.91 -1.21 -3.40
C ALA A 85 -23.08 -1.97 -4.04
N ALA A 86 -22.83 -3.18 -4.55
CA ALA A 86 -23.90 -4.02 -5.12
C ALA A 86 -24.91 -4.53 -4.07
N GLN A 87 -24.49 -4.64 -2.80
CA GLN A 87 -25.36 -5.05 -1.69
C GLN A 87 -26.18 -3.89 -1.12
N ILE A 88 -25.78 -2.64 -1.40
CA ILE A 88 -26.46 -1.45 -0.90
C ILE A 88 -27.65 -1.15 -1.80
N LYS A 89 -28.84 -1.41 -1.27
CA LYS A 89 -30.12 -1.09 -1.92
C LYS A 89 -30.86 -0.06 -1.06
N ILE A 90 -31.03 1.14 -1.60
CA ILE A 90 -31.76 2.23 -0.93
C ILE A 90 -33.04 2.49 -1.75
N PRO A 91 -34.22 2.50 -1.13
CA PRO A 91 -35.46 2.79 -1.83
C PRO A 91 -35.47 4.22 -2.38
N ALA A 92 -36.33 4.48 -3.36
CA ALA A 92 -36.50 5.79 -3.95
C ALA A 92 -36.81 6.85 -2.87
N GLY A 93 -36.12 7.99 -2.94
CA GLY A 93 -36.21 9.05 -1.93
C GLY A 93 -35.52 8.73 -0.58
N GLY A 94 -34.93 7.54 -0.43
CA GLY A 94 -34.19 7.17 0.77
C GLY A 94 -32.88 7.96 0.92
N ARG A 95 -32.33 7.98 2.14
CA ARG A 95 -31.07 8.67 2.46
C ARG A 95 -30.03 7.68 2.94
N GLY A 96 -28.82 7.80 2.43
CA GLY A 96 -27.64 7.05 2.87
C GLY A 96 -26.65 7.98 3.57
N LEU A 97 -26.05 7.52 4.67
CA LEU A 97 -24.95 8.21 5.35
C LEU A 97 -23.73 7.31 5.37
N ASP A 98 -22.64 7.80 4.81
CA ASP A 98 -21.34 7.12 4.84
C ASP A 98 -20.45 7.77 5.91
N VAL A 99 -20.32 7.10 7.06
CA VAL A 99 -19.46 7.55 8.17
C VAL A 99 -18.04 7.09 7.91
N GLY A 100 -17.12 8.07 7.78
CA GLY A 100 -15.73 7.77 7.46
C GLY A 100 -15.48 7.50 5.97
N CYS A 101 -16.19 8.19 5.10
CA CYS A 101 -16.20 8.02 3.64
C CYS A 101 -14.81 8.04 2.96
N GLY A 102 -13.76 8.54 3.62
CA GLY A 102 -12.40 8.60 3.09
C GLY A 102 -12.34 9.27 1.71
N SER A 103 -12.03 8.50 0.67
CA SER A 103 -12.01 9.00 -0.72
C SER A 103 -13.39 9.12 -1.37
N GLY A 104 -14.45 8.73 -0.68
CA GLY A 104 -15.82 8.70 -1.20
C GLY A 104 -16.07 7.62 -2.25
N ALA A 105 -15.14 6.68 -2.42
CA ALA A 105 -15.23 5.69 -3.51
C ALA A 105 -16.45 4.78 -3.37
N LEU A 106 -16.74 4.31 -2.14
CA LEU A 106 -17.91 3.48 -1.86
C LEU A 106 -19.22 4.28 -2.00
N THR A 107 -19.25 5.48 -1.42
CA THR A 107 -20.42 6.39 -1.50
C THR A 107 -20.77 6.68 -2.96
N ILE A 108 -19.78 7.02 -3.79
CA ILE A 108 -20.02 7.29 -5.22
C ILE A 108 -20.46 6.03 -5.96
N ALA A 109 -19.91 4.86 -5.64
CA ALA A 109 -20.31 3.60 -6.25
C ALA A 109 -21.75 3.23 -5.86
N ALA A 110 -22.14 3.44 -4.59
CA ALA A 110 -23.49 3.22 -4.08
C ALA A 110 -24.50 4.22 -4.68
N ALA A 111 -24.15 5.52 -4.74
CA ALA A 111 -25.01 6.55 -5.34
C ALA A 111 -25.29 6.28 -6.83
N LYS A 112 -24.30 5.81 -7.59
CA LYS A 112 -24.53 5.43 -8.99
C LYS A 112 -25.49 4.27 -9.18
N ARG A 113 -25.62 3.40 -8.20
CA ARG A 113 -26.54 2.24 -8.22
C ARG A 113 -27.94 2.56 -7.67
N ASN A 114 -28.04 3.64 -6.92
CA ASN A 114 -29.29 4.13 -6.31
C ASN A 114 -29.52 5.59 -6.73
N PRO A 115 -29.85 5.87 -8.01
CA PRO A 115 -29.91 7.23 -8.54
C PRO A 115 -31.03 8.10 -7.93
N GLU A 116 -32.04 7.46 -7.34
CA GLU A 116 -33.18 8.13 -6.71
C GLU A 116 -32.98 8.33 -5.19
N ALA A 117 -31.84 7.89 -4.64
CA ALA A 117 -31.45 8.09 -3.27
C ALA A 117 -30.48 9.28 -3.12
N SER A 118 -30.46 9.89 -1.92
CA SER A 118 -29.44 10.90 -1.56
C SER A 118 -28.40 10.33 -0.59
N PHE A 119 -27.16 10.84 -0.69
CA PHE A 119 -26.04 10.45 0.15
C PHE A 119 -25.34 11.67 0.73
#